data_383e7ab5cf58aab1e5d899453471b295
#
_entry.id   383e7ab5cf58aab1e5d899453471b295
#
_cell.length_a   1.000
_cell.length_b   1.000
_cell.length_c   1.000
_cell.angle_alpha   90.00
_cell.angle_beta   90.00
_cell.angle_gamma   90.00
#
_symmetry.space_group_name_H-M   'P 1'
#
loop_
_entity.id
_entity.type
_entity.pdbx_description
1 polymer ?
#
loop_
_entity_poly.entity_id
_entity_poly.type
_entity_poly.pdbx_seq_one_letter_code
_entity_poly.pdbx_strand_id
1 'polypeptide(L)'
;MEHCAYLVNSTPKYYYLLPIHFTLLKRYAPKLNMPLFLATEEPNHPICKIVATMGVELIPLAKADAGFLDSRRAALEVLKDRYEYVLPVQEDFLLDRAPDVTAIEEGLSLLKDATSVRLMPCPGPGGLPLEYAPRWAHVLSSDTYAFTFQATLWKTADCCHWYTALCNKLETEWPRATTSLETRLRVEIRANFAENAEGQQFFREISKGLHVGWRRLGSWSNA
;
A
#
# COMPACT_ATOMS: atom_id res chain seq x y z
N MET A 1 6.76 12.93 -10.33
CA MET A 1 6.26 12.03 -9.25
C MET A 1 7.18 11.99 -8.01
N GLU A 2 8.12 12.91 -7.90
CA GLU A 2 9.12 12.96 -6.79
C GLU A 2 8.50 13.17 -5.39
N HIS A 3 7.28 13.69 -5.32
CA HIS A 3 6.53 13.87 -4.07
C HIS A 3 5.74 12.63 -3.61
N CYS A 4 5.81 11.53 -4.37
CA CYS A 4 5.14 10.27 -4.07
C CYS A 4 6.17 9.18 -3.78
N ALA A 5 6.17 8.66 -2.56
CA ALA A 5 7.02 7.54 -2.18
C ALA A 5 6.45 6.22 -2.69
N TYR A 6 7.26 5.39 -3.35
CA TYR A 6 6.96 4.00 -3.66
C TYR A 6 7.42 3.13 -2.49
N LEU A 7 6.50 2.60 -1.72
CA LEU A 7 6.79 1.88 -0.48
C LEU A 7 6.53 0.38 -0.64
N VAL A 8 7.58 -0.44 -0.52
CA VAL A 8 7.47 -1.89 -0.41
C VAL A 8 7.65 -2.31 1.05
N ASN A 9 6.72 -3.12 1.56
CA ASN A 9 6.90 -3.82 2.82
C ASN A 9 7.18 -5.29 2.53
N SER A 10 8.20 -5.86 3.19
CA SER A 10 8.52 -7.28 3.06
C SER A 10 9.10 -7.85 4.34
N THR A 11 8.92 -9.13 4.54
CA THR A 11 9.46 -9.89 5.67
C THR A 11 10.57 -10.84 5.20
N PRO A 12 11.46 -11.34 6.08
CA PRO A 12 12.54 -12.24 5.70
C PRO A 12 12.11 -13.43 4.84
N LYS A 13 10.90 -13.94 5.06
CA LYS A 13 10.32 -15.06 4.30
C LYS A 13 10.21 -14.78 2.80
N TYR A 14 10.02 -13.52 2.41
CA TYR A 14 9.74 -13.12 1.02
C TYR A 14 10.85 -12.27 0.39
N TYR A 15 11.98 -12.05 1.07
CA TYR A 15 13.09 -11.25 0.54
C TYR A 15 13.62 -11.73 -0.81
N TYR A 16 13.50 -13.00 -1.14
CA TYR A 16 13.92 -13.53 -2.42
C TYR A 16 13.17 -12.91 -3.62
N LEU A 17 11.98 -12.32 -3.40
CA LEU A 17 11.23 -11.60 -4.42
C LEU A 17 11.75 -10.18 -4.67
N LEU A 18 12.38 -9.55 -3.70
CA LEU A 18 12.77 -8.14 -3.75
C LEU A 18 13.68 -7.77 -4.93
N PRO A 19 14.76 -8.54 -5.24
CA PRO A 19 15.60 -8.23 -6.40
C PRO A 19 14.83 -8.31 -7.72
N ILE A 20 13.90 -9.26 -7.82
CA ILE A 20 13.03 -9.43 -8.99
C ILE A 20 12.08 -8.25 -9.10
N HIS A 21 11.39 -7.90 -8.01
CA HIS A 21 10.47 -6.78 -7.94
C HIS A 21 11.11 -5.47 -8.43
N PHE A 22 12.24 -5.08 -7.83
CA PHE A 22 12.90 -3.82 -8.20
C PHE A 22 13.57 -3.86 -9.58
N THR A 23 14.02 -5.04 -10.04
CA THR A 23 14.54 -5.19 -11.41
C THR A 23 13.42 -4.99 -12.43
N LEU A 24 12.26 -5.61 -12.22
CA LEU A 24 11.11 -5.46 -13.11
C LEU A 24 10.55 -4.03 -13.07
N LEU A 25 10.50 -3.42 -11.88
CA LEU A 25 10.10 -2.02 -11.73
C LEU A 25 10.99 -1.10 -12.57
N LYS A 26 12.30 -1.22 -12.47
CA LYS A 26 13.25 -0.43 -13.26
C LYS A 26 13.18 -0.70 -14.76
N ARG A 27 12.94 -1.96 -15.14
CA ARG A 27 12.82 -2.36 -16.54
C ARG A 27 11.56 -1.82 -17.19
N TYR A 28 10.41 -1.97 -16.53
CA TYR A 28 9.11 -1.67 -17.12
C TYR A 28 8.59 -0.27 -16.79
N ALA A 29 9.07 0.32 -15.70
CA ALA A 29 8.66 1.65 -15.27
C ALA A 29 9.84 2.66 -15.13
N PRO A 30 10.76 2.77 -16.12
CA PRO A 30 11.93 3.64 -16.00
C PRO A 30 11.58 5.12 -15.89
N LYS A 31 10.36 5.50 -16.29
CA LYS A 31 9.83 6.87 -16.19
C LYS A 31 9.09 7.14 -14.88
N LEU A 32 8.90 6.12 -14.05
CA LEU A 32 8.28 6.27 -12.74
C LEU A 32 9.30 6.90 -11.78
N ASN A 33 9.37 8.21 -11.79
CA ASN A 33 10.32 8.97 -10.97
C ASN A 33 9.78 9.13 -9.52
N MET A 34 9.58 8.00 -8.84
CA MET A 34 9.21 7.93 -7.43
C MET A 34 10.42 7.49 -6.60
N PRO A 35 10.71 8.13 -5.47
CA PRO A 35 11.66 7.61 -4.49
C PRO A 35 11.23 6.23 -4.00
N LEU A 36 12.17 5.26 -3.99
CA LEU A 36 11.89 3.86 -3.68
C LEU A 36 12.28 3.55 -2.24
N PHE A 37 11.38 2.92 -1.51
CA PHE A 37 11.57 2.54 -0.10
C PHE A 37 11.27 1.06 0.12
N LEU A 38 12.07 0.44 0.97
CA LEU A 38 11.82 -0.89 1.50
C LEU A 38 11.77 -0.83 3.02
N ALA A 39 10.60 -1.10 3.59
CA ALA A 39 10.46 -1.31 5.03
C ALA A 39 10.82 -2.76 5.36
N THR A 40 11.76 -2.96 6.29
CA THR A 40 12.36 -4.27 6.56
C THR A 40 12.74 -4.44 8.03
N GLU A 41 12.50 -5.63 8.58
CA GLU A 41 12.89 -6.04 9.93
C GLU A 41 14.39 -6.38 10.01
N GLU A 42 15.02 -6.74 8.88
CA GLU A 42 16.41 -7.15 8.79
C GLU A 42 17.19 -6.32 7.76
N PRO A 43 17.45 -5.03 8.02
CA PRO A 43 18.14 -4.15 7.06
C PRO A 43 19.54 -4.62 6.69
N ASN A 44 20.15 -5.44 7.54
CA ASN A 44 21.48 -6.02 7.32
C ASN A 44 21.47 -7.32 6.51
N HIS A 45 20.29 -7.86 6.17
CA HIS A 45 20.19 -9.05 5.35
C HIS A 45 20.87 -8.87 3.98
N PRO A 46 21.60 -9.86 3.44
CA PRO A 46 22.33 -9.72 2.17
C PRO A 46 21.45 -9.22 1.02
N ILE A 47 20.22 -9.70 0.90
CA ILE A 47 19.26 -9.27 -0.13
C ILE A 47 18.88 -7.80 0.05
N CYS A 48 18.64 -7.33 1.27
CA CYS A 48 18.34 -5.92 1.53
C CYS A 48 19.51 -5.02 1.12
N LYS A 49 20.76 -5.46 1.37
CA LYS A 49 21.96 -4.73 0.92
C LYS A 49 22.05 -4.67 -0.61
N ILE A 50 21.73 -5.77 -1.32
CA ILE A 50 21.66 -5.78 -2.79
C ILE A 50 20.61 -4.77 -3.27
N VAL A 51 19.41 -4.81 -2.70
CA VAL A 51 18.32 -3.89 -3.05
C VAL A 51 18.71 -2.43 -2.80
N ALA A 52 19.41 -2.13 -1.72
CA ALA A 52 19.92 -0.79 -1.45
C ALA A 52 20.87 -0.29 -2.56
N THR A 53 21.71 -1.16 -3.15
CA THR A 53 22.57 -0.78 -4.30
C THR A 53 21.76 -0.46 -5.56
N MET A 54 20.50 -0.84 -5.59
CA MET A 54 19.56 -0.50 -6.65
C MET A 54 18.89 0.87 -6.45
N GLY A 55 19.33 1.68 -5.49
CA GLY A 55 18.79 3.01 -5.19
C GLY A 55 17.48 2.98 -4.38
N VAL A 56 17.27 1.92 -3.62
CA VAL A 56 16.15 1.77 -2.69
C VAL A 56 16.61 2.17 -1.29
N GLU A 57 15.93 3.12 -0.67
CA GLU A 57 16.18 3.49 0.72
C GLU A 57 15.56 2.46 1.66
N LEU A 58 16.33 1.97 2.62
CA LEU A 58 15.83 1.02 3.62
C LEU A 58 15.23 1.78 4.80
N ILE A 59 14.03 1.39 5.21
CA ILE A 59 13.38 1.82 6.46
C ILE A 59 13.51 0.67 7.46
N PRO A 60 14.45 0.73 8.42
CA PRO A 60 14.58 -0.29 9.44
C PRO A 60 13.35 -0.30 10.36
N LEU A 61 12.77 -1.48 10.57
CA LEU A 61 11.64 -1.68 11.46
C LEU A 61 12.12 -2.27 12.79
N ALA A 62 11.54 -1.82 13.89
CA ALA A 62 11.74 -2.47 15.18
C ALA A 62 11.03 -3.83 15.23
N LYS A 63 11.52 -4.77 16.05
CA LYS A 63 10.85 -6.07 16.25
C LYS A 63 9.40 -5.92 16.72
N ALA A 64 9.09 -4.85 17.47
CA ALA A 64 7.75 -4.55 17.91
C ALA A 64 6.80 -4.20 16.74
N ASP A 65 7.34 -3.74 15.61
CA ASP A 65 6.58 -3.40 14.42
C ASP A 65 6.58 -4.54 13.38
N ALA A 66 7.06 -5.73 13.78
CA ALA A 66 6.98 -6.92 12.94
C ALA A 66 5.53 -7.33 12.74
N GLY A 67 5.15 -7.53 11.49
CA GLY A 67 3.80 -7.90 11.10
C GLY A 67 3.27 -7.03 9.97
N PHE A 68 2.27 -7.56 9.27
CA PHE A 68 1.81 -6.98 8.00
C PHE A 68 1.27 -5.55 8.14
N LEU A 69 0.48 -5.27 9.18
CA LEU A 69 -0.12 -3.95 9.40
C LEU A 69 0.81 -3.02 10.17
N ASP A 70 1.46 -3.53 11.22
CA ASP A 70 2.34 -2.74 12.08
C ASP A 70 3.56 -2.24 11.30
N SER A 71 4.14 -3.06 10.43
CA SER A 71 5.26 -2.67 9.58
C SER A 71 4.88 -1.54 8.61
N ARG A 72 3.67 -1.56 8.06
CA ARG A 72 3.16 -0.49 7.20
C ARG A 72 2.93 0.79 7.98
N ARG A 73 2.29 0.70 9.14
CA ARG A 73 2.11 1.84 10.04
C ARG A 73 3.46 2.49 10.37
N ALA A 74 4.43 1.69 10.82
CA ALA A 74 5.76 2.20 11.19
C ALA A 74 6.49 2.86 10.00
N ALA A 75 6.43 2.26 8.82
CA ALA A 75 7.02 2.85 7.61
C ALA A 75 6.34 4.17 7.20
N LEU A 76 5.00 4.22 7.29
CA LEU A 76 4.23 5.42 6.98
C LEU A 76 4.50 6.56 7.97
N GLU A 77 4.75 6.26 9.25
CA GLU A 77 5.17 7.24 10.24
C GLU A 77 6.50 7.93 9.85
N VAL A 78 7.42 7.19 9.23
CA VAL A 78 8.68 7.75 8.72
C VAL A 78 8.47 8.60 7.47
N LEU A 79 7.50 8.24 6.62
CA LEU A 79 7.31 8.86 5.32
C LEU A 79 6.36 10.07 5.35
N LYS A 80 5.41 10.15 6.28
CA LYS A 80 4.34 11.16 6.30
C LYS A 80 4.82 12.61 6.32
N ASP A 81 5.97 12.86 6.94
CA ASP A 81 6.57 14.20 7.03
C ASP A 81 7.57 14.46 5.89
N ARG A 82 7.83 13.47 5.03
CA ARG A 82 8.80 13.55 3.94
C ARG A 82 8.13 13.58 2.57
N TYR A 83 6.98 12.92 2.42
CA TYR A 83 6.29 12.76 1.15
C TYR A 83 4.80 13.03 1.28
N GLU A 84 4.29 13.86 0.39
CA GLU A 84 2.87 14.21 0.34
C GLU A 84 2.01 13.01 -0.01
N TYR A 85 2.52 12.16 -0.93
CA TYR A 85 1.82 10.97 -1.41
C TYR A 85 2.65 9.71 -1.22
N VAL A 86 1.97 8.58 -1.15
CA VAL A 86 2.58 7.25 -1.07
C VAL A 86 1.82 6.25 -1.93
N LEU A 87 2.56 5.34 -2.54
CA LEU A 87 2.06 4.15 -3.22
C LEU A 87 2.58 2.92 -2.48
N PRO A 88 1.84 2.39 -1.49
CA PRO A 88 2.19 1.13 -0.84
C PRO A 88 1.92 -0.03 -1.78
N VAL A 89 2.89 -0.93 -1.90
CA VAL A 89 2.77 -2.16 -2.68
C VAL A 89 3.33 -3.34 -1.90
N GLN A 90 2.98 -4.54 -2.31
CA GLN A 90 3.55 -5.77 -1.78
C GLN A 90 4.72 -6.21 -2.67
N GLU A 91 5.64 -6.99 -2.12
CA GLU A 91 6.83 -7.48 -2.84
C GLU A 91 6.51 -8.41 -4.00
N ASP A 92 5.34 -9.05 -3.99
CA ASP A 92 4.83 -9.96 -5.02
C ASP A 92 4.04 -9.24 -6.14
N PHE A 93 3.89 -7.92 -6.05
CA PHE A 93 3.30 -7.12 -7.13
C PHE A 93 4.34 -6.90 -8.23
N LEU A 94 4.56 -7.93 -9.02
CA LEU A 94 5.57 -7.96 -10.08
C LEU A 94 5.00 -7.35 -11.37
N LEU A 95 5.75 -6.42 -11.97
CA LEU A 95 5.38 -5.86 -13.27
C LEU A 95 5.74 -6.84 -14.39
N ASP A 96 4.78 -7.22 -15.21
CA ASP A 96 4.97 -8.00 -16.43
C ASP A 96 5.10 -7.13 -17.70
N ARG A 97 4.71 -5.84 -17.58
CA ARG A 97 4.71 -4.84 -18.66
C ARG A 97 4.83 -3.42 -18.09
N ALA A 98 5.01 -2.45 -18.98
CA ALA A 98 5.03 -1.04 -18.60
C ALA A 98 3.65 -0.62 -18.04
N PRO A 99 3.60 0.01 -16.85
CA PRO A 99 2.37 0.60 -16.35
C PRO A 99 1.98 1.84 -17.18
N ASP A 100 0.71 2.18 -17.15
CA ASP A 100 0.23 3.45 -17.72
C ASP A 100 0.64 4.61 -16.80
N VAL A 101 1.82 5.18 -17.09
CA VAL A 101 2.38 6.29 -16.32
C VAL A 101 1.46 7.51 -16.32
N THR A 102 0.79 7.77 -17.44
CA THR A 102 -0.16 8.89 -17.56
C THR A 102 -1.34 8.71 -16.59
N ALA A 103 -1.82 7.48 -16.45
CA ALA A 103 -2.88 7.21 -15.49
C ALA A 103 -2.41 7.35 -14.03
N ILE A 104 -1.15 7.03 -13.74
CA ILE A 104 -0.59 7.26 -12.40
C ILE A 104 -0.50 8.77 -12.13
N GLU A 105 -0.08 9.56 -13.10
CA GLU A 105 -0.03 11.03 -13.00
C GLU A 105 -1.42 11.65 -12.82
N GLU A 106 -2.41 11.16 -13.58
CA GLU A 106 -3.81 11.55 -13.37
C GLU A 106 -4.27 11.18 -11.95
N GLY A 107 -3.97 9.96 -11.49
CA GLY A 107 -4.29 9.51 -10.14
C GLY A 107 -3.69 10.40 -9.06
N LEU A 108 -2.44 10.80 -9.20
CA LEU A 108 -1.79 11.77 -8.30
C LEU A 108 -2.49 13.15 -8.35
N SER A 109 -2.93 13.58 -9.53
CA SER A 109 -3.67 14.83 -9.66
C SER A 109 -5.03 14.78 -8.96
N LEU A 110 -5.70 13.63 -8.98
CA LEU A 110 -6.97 13.41 -8.29
C LEU A 110 -6.82 13.43 -6.76
N LEU A 111 -5.64 13.13 -6.21
CA LEU A 111 -5.39 13.20 -4.78
C LEU A 111 -5.48 14.61 -4.19
N LYS A 112 -5.54 15.65 -5.01
CA LYS A 112 -5.85 17.01 -4.51
C LYS A 112 -7.21 17.02 -3.79
N ASP A 113 -8.20 16.34 -4.38
CA ASP A 113 -9.58 16.30 -3.88
C ASP A 113 -9.94 14.95 -3.24
N ALA A 114 -9.25 13.87 -3.61
CA ALA A 114 -9.45 12.54 -3.07
C ALA A 114 -8.46 12.21 -1.94
N THR A 115 -8.84 11.30 -1.06
CA THR A 115 -7.99 10.72 -0.01
C THR A 115 -7.13 9.59 -0.56
N SER A 116 -7.71 8.79 -1.46
CA SER A 116 -7.01 7.69 -2.13
C SER A 116 -7.48 7.49 -3.57
N VAL A 117 -6.59 6.95 -4.40
CA VAL A 117 -6.87 6.62 -5.80
C VAL A 117 -6.35 5.21 -6.09
N ARG A 118 -7.27 4.26 -6.20
CA ARG A 118 -6.95 2.87 -6.45
C ARG A 118 -6.61 2.64 -7.93
N LEU A 119 -5.41 2.13 -8.18
CA LEU A 119 -4.89 1.90 -9.53
C LEU A 119 -5.38 0.60 -10.17
N MET A 120 -6.01 -0.26 -9.39
CA MET A 120 -6.53 -1.55 -9.87
C MET A 120 -8.02 -1.68 -9.56
N PRO A 121 -8.82 -2.17 -10.50
CA PRO A 121 -10.19 -2.60 -10.21
C PRO A 121 -10.14 -3.94 -9.47
N CYS A 122 -10.43 -3.93 -8.17
CA CYS A 122 -10.42 -5.18 -7.41
C CYS A 122 -11.46 -5.16 -6.27
N PRO A 123 -12.68 -5.59 -6.51
CA PRO A 123 -13.48 -5.37 -7.71
C PRO A 123 -13.59 -3.88 -8.06
N GLY A 124 -14.04 -3.55 -9.26
CA GLY A 124 -14.13 -2.15 -9.70
C GLY A 124 -15.05 -1.30 -8.82
N PRO A 125 -14.86 0.03 -8.84
CA PRO A 125 -15.71 0.96 -8.11
C PRO A 125 -17.16 0.91 -8.65
N GLY A 126 -18.13 0.90 -7.73
CA GLY A 126 -19.57 0.87 -8.06
C GLY A 126 -20.16 2.24 -8.40
N GLY A 127 -19.42 3.31 -8.16
CA GLY A 127 -19.88 4.67 -8.41
C GLY A 127 -19.88 5.09 -9.87
N LEU A 128 -20.48 6.26 -10.12
CA LEU A 128 -20.48 6.88 -11.44
C LEU A 128 -19.06 7.35 -11.82
N PRO A 129 -18.76 7.40 -13.15
CA PRO A 129 -17.54 8.01 -13.64
C PRO A 129 -17.40 9.46 -13.18
N LEU A 130 -16.18 9.89 -12.94
CA LEU A 130 -15.90 11.30 -12.77
C LEU A 130 -16.09 12.02 -14.12
N GLU A 131 -16.84 13.13 -14.15
CA GLU A 131 -17.11 13.87 -15.38
C GLU A 131 -15.81 14.34 -16.08
N TYR A 132 -14.86 14.83 -15.29
CA TYR A 132 -13.58 15.35 -15.78
C TYR A 132 -12.48 14.29 -15.95
N ALA A 133 -12.71 13.07 -15.47
CA ALA A 133 -11.77 11.95 -15.56
C ALA A 133 -12.51 10.61 -15.69
N PRO A 134 -13.15 10.34 -16.84
CA PRO A 134 -14.15 9.26 -17.00
C PRO A 134 -13.59 7.83 -16.90
N ARG A 135 -12.27 7.67 -16.88
CA ARG A 135 -11.63 6.38 -16.58
C ARG A 135 -11.66 6.03 -15.08
N TRP A 136 -11.97 7.00 -14.25
CA TRP A 136 -12.05 6.88 -12.80
C TRP A 136 -13.50 6.97 -12.34
N ALA A 137 -13.81 6.34 -11.22
CA ALA A 137 -15.13 6.42 -10.61
C ALA A 137 -15.03 6.48 -9.08
N HIS A 138 -16.08 6.98 -8.45
CA HIS A 138 -16.17 6.98 -7.00
C HIS A 138 -16.20 5.55 -6.46
N VAL A 139 -15.44 5.30 -5.40
CA VAL A 139 -15.60 4.11 -4.57
C VAL A 139 -16.69 4.42 -3.57
N LEU A 140 -17.80 3.71 -3.67
CA LEU A 140 -18.96 3.91 -2.81
C LEU A 140 -18.75 3.25 -1.44
N SER A 141 -19.42 3.79 -0.43
CA SER A 141 -19.48 3.13 0.88
C SER A 141 -20.17 1.76 0.85
N SER A 142 -20.98 1.50 -0.19
CA SER A 142 -21.61 0.20 -0.44
C SER A 142 -20.72 -0.79 -1.19
N ASP A 143 -19.58 -0.35 -1.72
CA ASP A 143 -18.68 -1.26 -2.43
C ASP A 143 -18.11 -2.30 -1.45
N THR A 144 -18.02 -3.56 -1.91
CA THR A 144 -17.50 -4.67 -1.09
C THR A 144 -16.09 -4.38 -0.55
N TYR A 145 -15.26 -3.73 -1.38
CA TYR A 145 -13.92 -3.29 -0.99
C TYR A 145 -13.83 -1.77 -1.09
N ALA A 146 -14.28 -1.07 -0.05
CA ALA A 146 -13.98 0.36 0.11
C ALA A 146 -12.48 0.56 0.37
N PHE A 147 -11.87 -0.33 1.15
CA PHE A 147 -10.42 -0.47 1.33
C PHE A 147 -9.91 -1.75 0.69
N THR A 148 -8.66 -1.72 0.20
CA THR A 148 -7.93 -2.89 -0.33
C THR A 148 -6.43 -2.68 -0.20
N PHE A 149 -5.68 -3.78 -0.06
CA PHE A 149 -4.21 -3.77 -0.10
C PHE A 149 -3.63 -3.68 -1.51
N GLN A 150 -4.46 -3.65 -2.54
CA GLN A 150 -4.01 -3.47 -3.91
C GLN A 150 -3.36 -2.11 -4.12
N ALA A 151 -2.57 -1.98 -5.21
CA ALA A 151 -1.85 -0.75 -5.52
C ALA A 151 -2.79 0.47 -5.53
N THR A 152 -2.62 1.32 -4.55
CA THR A 152 -3.47 2.49 -4.28
C THR A 152 -2.58 3.68 -3.94
N LEU A 153 -2.77 4.79 -4.64
CA LEU A 153 -2.16 6.05 -4.29
C LEU A 153 -2.91 6.68 -3.11
N TRP A 154 -2.18 7.23 -2.17
CA TRP A 154 -2.73 7.85 -0.97
C TRP A 154 -2.08 9.19 -0.67
N LYS A 155 -2.82 10.10 -0.02
CA LYS A 155 -2.17 11.11 0.82
C LYS A 155 -1.47 10.37 1.96
N THR A 156 -0.18 10.62 2.15
CA THR A 156 0.61 9.81 3.10
C THR A 156 0.09 9.92 4.53
N ALA A 157 -0.31 11.12 4.94
CA ALA A 157 -0.89 11.35 6.27
C ALA A 157 -2.19 10.57 6.48
N ASP A 158 -3.08 10.53 5.48
CA ASP A 158 -4.36 9.80 5.57
C ASP A 158 -4.12 8.28 5.60
N CYS A 159 -3.18 7.79 4.79
CA CYS A 159 -2.77 6.40 4.81
C CYS A 159 -2.20 6.00 6.19
N CYS A 160 -1.32 6.83 6.74
CA CYS A 160 -0.75 6.63 8.07
C CYS A 160 -1.85 6.65 9.16
N HIS A 161 -2.78 7.59 9.09
CA HIS A 161 -3.92 7.66 10.01
C HIS A 161 -4.76 6.38 9.96
N TRP A 162 -5.09 5.88 8.76
CA TRP A 162 -5.84 4.64 8.59
C TRP A 162 -5.12 3.45 9.24
N TYR A 163 -3.84 3.22 8.92
CA TYR A 163 -3.09 2.09 9.48
C TYR A 163 -2.92 2.21 11.00
N THR A 164 -2.77 3.43 11.51
CA THR A 164 -2.69 3.68 12.96
C THR A 164 -4.00 3.34 13.66
N ALA A 165 -5.14 3.82 13.13
CA ALA A 165 -6.45 3.51 13.68
C ALA A 165 -6.75 2.00 13.65
N LEU A 166 -6.42 1.34 12.53
CA LEU A 166 -6.59 -0.10 12.36
C LEU A 166 -5.73 -0.88 13.37
N CYS A 167 -4.46 -0.54 13.51
CA CYS A 167 -3.58 -1.20 14.48
C CYS A 167 -4.08 -1.02 15.92
N ASN A 168 -4.53 0.19 16.29
CA ASN A 168 -5.06 0.48 17.62
C ASN A 168 -6.35 -0.31 17.90
N LYS A 169 -7.28 -0.38 16.94
CA LYS A 169 -8.49 -1.20 17.07
C LYS A 169 -8.13 -2.67 17.31
N LEU A 170 -7.24 -3.21 16.50
CA LEU A 170 -6.83 -4.60 16.58
C LEU A 170 -6.03 -4.91 17.84
N GLU A 171 -5.25 -3.97 18.37
CA GLU A 171 -4.55 -4.13 19.62
C GLU A 171 -5.53 -4.22 20.81
N THR A 172 -6.64 -3.51 20.73
CA THR A 172 -7.70 -3.54 21.74
C THR A 172 -8.52 -4.83 21.67
N GLU A 173 -8.93 -5.25 20.47
CA GLU A 173 -9.80 -6.41 20.26
C GLU A 173 -9.04 -7.75 20.27
N TRP A 174 -7.81 -7.74 19.73
CA TRP A 174 -6.91 -8.89 19.68
C TRP A 174 -5.50 -8.50 20.12
N PRO A 175 -5.25 -8.35 21.44
CA PRO A 175 -3.93 -8.00 21.95
C PRO A 175 -2.84 -8.96 21.45
N ARG A 176 -1.63 -8.44 21.32
CA ARG A 176 -0.49 -9.26 20.84
C ARG A 176 -0.33 -10.51 21.68
N ALA A 177 -0.17 -11.63 21.00
CA ALA A 177 -0.03 -12.92 21.64
C ALA A 177 1.36 -13.10 22.25
N THR A 178 1.40 -13.90 23.31
CA THR A 178 2.64 -14.23 24.02
C THR A 178 3.34 -15.47 23.45
N THR A 179 2.66 -16.29 22.65
CA THR A 179 3.24 -17.50 22.04
C THR A 179 3.48 -17.35 20.54
N SER A 180 4.45 -18.10 20.00
CA SER A 180 4.83 -18.04 18.59
C SER A 180 3.72 -18.51 17.63
N LEU A 181 2.90 -19.48 18.05
CA LEU A 181 1.79 -20.00 17.25
C LEU A 181 0.63 -19.00 17.21
N GLU A 182 0.25 -18.47 18.38
CA GLU A 182 -0.77 -17.42 18.46
C GLU A 182 -0.34 -16.16 17.71
N THR A 183 0.94 -15.80 17.76
CA THR A 183 1.47 -14.67 16.99
C THR A 183 1.23 -14.85 15.50
N ARG A 184 1.50 -16.04 14.91
CA ARG A 184 1.26 -16.33 13.50
C ARG A 184 -0.22 -16.22 13.14
N LEU A 185 -1.09 -16.90 13.90
CA LEU A 185 -2.54 -16.87 13.68
C LEU A 185 -3.09 -15.43 13.76
N ARG A 186 -2.64 -14.66 14.75
CA ARG A 186 -3.10 -13.28 14.92
C ARG A 186 -2.60 -12.35 13.83
N VAL A 187 -1.39 -12.53 13.30
CA VAL A 187 -0.90 -11.75 12.15
C VAL A 187 -1.80 -11.96 10.94
N GLU A 188 -2.18 -13.20 10.64
CA GLU A 188 -3.08 -13.51 9.54
C GLU A 188 -4.50 -12.99 9.78
N ILE A 189 -5.05 -13.16 10.97
CA ILE A 189 -6.36 -12.63 11.34
C ILE A 189 -6.38 -11.11 11.25
N ARG A 190 -5.35 -10.44 11.76
CA ARG A 190 -5.23 -8.97 11.71
C ARG A 190 -5.13 -8.45 10.28
N ALA A 191 -4.35 -9.12 9.42
CA ALA A 191 -4.27 -8.75 8.01
C ALA A 191 -5.61 -8.94 7.30
N ASN A 192 -6.26 -10.09 7.51
CA ASN A 192 -7.55 -10.39 6.90
C ASN A 192 -8.68 -9.48 7.42
N PHE A 193 -8.60 -9.00 8.67
CA PHE A 193 -9.59 -8.10 9.24
C PHE A 193 -9.77 -6.84 8.36
N ALA A 194 -8.70 -6.24 7.89
CA ALA A 194 -8.79 -4.99 7.12
C ALA A 194 -9.64 -5.13 5.83
N GLU A 195 -9.69 -6.32 5.25
CA GLU A 195 -10.46 -6.61 4.03
C GLU A 195 -11.77 -7.37 4.28
N ASN A 196 -12.05 -7.81 5.51
CA ASN A 196 -13.33 -8.43 5.84
C ASN A 196 -14.45 -7.39 6.04
N ALA A 197 -15.69 -7.84 6.24
CA ALA A 197 -16.85 -6.96 6.37
C ALA A 197 -16.74 -5.94 7.51
N GLU A 198 -16.20 -6.35 8.66
CA GLU A 198 -16.02 -5.48 9.84
C GLU A 198 -14.93 -4.44 9.61
N GLY A 199 -13.80 -4.83 9.01
CA GLY A 199 -12.71 -3.92 8.65
C GLY A 199 -13.13 -2.92 7.59
N GLN A 200 -13.92 -3.34 6.60
CA GLN A 200 -14.51 -2.45 5.60
C GLN A 200 -15.49 -1.46 6.25
N GLN A 201 -16.29 -1.91 7.19
CA GLN A 201 -17.18 -1.03 7.95
C GLN A 201 -16.37 -0.02 8.78
N PHE A 202 -15.36 -0.47 9.51
CA PHE A 202 -14.47 0.39 10.27
C PHE A 202 -13.76 1.42 9.38
N PHE A 203 -13.30 1.01 8.20
CA PHE A 203 -12.71 1.94 7.23
C PHE A 203 -13.68 3.05 6.85
N ARG A 204 -14.94 2.72 6.57
CA ARG A 204 -15.97 3.71 6.23
C ARG A 204 -16.26 4.71 7.35
N GLU A 205 -16.19 4.24 8.60
CA GLU A 205 -16.46 5.07 9.79
C GLU A 205 -15.35 6.09 10.03
N ILE A 206 -14.09 5.70 9.84
CA ILE A 206 -12.95 6.56 10.16
C ILE A 206 -12.39 7.32 8.96
N SER A 207 -12.53 6.78 7.76
CA SER A 207 -12.00 7.39 6.55
C SER A 207 -12.91 8.52 6.11
N LYS A 208 -12.40 9.74 6.26
CA LYS A 208 -13.08 10.94 5.77
C LYS A 208 -12.52 11.31 4.41
N GLY A 209 -13.41 11.54 3.46
CA GLY A 209 -13.00 12.02 2.15
C GLY A 209 -13.45 11.16 0.99
N LEU A 210 -13.01 11.55 -0.18
CA LEU A 210 -13.35 10.92 -1.44
C LEU A 210 -12.36 9.80 -1.77
N HIS A 211 -12.89 8.63 -2.08
CA HIS A 211 -12.11 7.52 -2.60
C HIS A 211 -12.47 7.27 -4.07
N VAL A 212 -11.46 7.10 -4.89
CA VAL A 212 -11.60 6.94 -6.34
C VAL A 212 -10.91 5.65 -6.76
N GLY A 213 -11.42 4.99 -7.79
CA GLY A 213 -10.82 3.79 -8.33
C GLY A 213 -10.89 3.75 -9.86
N TRP A 214 -9.97 3.03 -10.46
CA TRP A 214 -9.95 2.79 -11.89
C TRP A 214 -11.07 1.84 -12.32
N ARG A 215 -11.78 2.18 -13.37
CA ARG A 215 -12.93 1.41 -13.88
C ARG A 215 -12.57 0.25 -14.80
N ARG A 216 -11.37 0.25 -15.38
CA ARG A 216 -10.90 -0.77 -16.33
C ARG A 216 -9.77 -1.58 -15.72
N LEU A 217 -9.31 -2.60 -16.43
CA LEU A 217 -8.10 -3.34 -16.05
C LEU A 217 -6.97 -2.33 -15.80
N GLY A 218 -6.49 -2.33 -14.59
CA GLY A 218 -5.50 -1.37 -14.13
C GLY A 218 -4.18 -1.51 -14.86
N SER A 219 -3.37 -0.47 -14.77
CA SER A 219 -2.00 -0.46 -15.27
C SER A 219 -1.05 -1.32 -14.44
N TRP A 220 -1.52 -1.82 -13.33
CA TRP A 220 -0.80 -2.71 -12.42
C TRP A 220 -1.48 -4.06 -12.43
N SER A 221 -0.90 -5.08 -13.04
CA SER A 221 -1.42 -6.44 -12.98
C SER A 221 -0.69 -7.24 -11.91
N ASN A 222 -1.46 -8.02 -11.14
CA ASN A 222 -0.88 -9.13 -10.42
C ASN A 222 -0.51 -10.18 -11.48
N ALA A 223 0.76 -10.56 -11.51
CA ALA A 223 1.23 -11.68 -12.32
C ALA A 223 0.72 -13.01 -11.75
#